data_f88a0a884e8e46f8b52d31253830a9c3
#
_entry.id   f88a0a884e8e46f8b52d31253830a9c3
#
_cell.length_a   1.000
_cell.length_b   1.000
_cell.length_c   1.000
_cell.angle_alpha   90.00
_cell.angle_beta   90.00
_cell.angle_gamma   90.00
#
_symmetry.space_group_name_H-M   'P 1'
#
loop_
_entity.id
_entity.type
_entity.pdbx_description
1 polymer ?
#
loop_
_entity_poly.entity_id
_entity_poly.type
_entity_poly.pdbx_seq_one_letter_code
_entity_poly.pdbx_strand_id
1 'polypeptide(L)'
;MDGRRGIPAVFKRYIVQLCQFHFQQSILKKTTQRPKSELGMLLKFIAKQFIKERWSRELFTEIYETLSINYKPYLEEKNEQENYIHKEMRTAMRSLKTSLPCLFSNLDYPQLNIPNTTNHIDGGVNPKLKELVRNHRGMKLQRRDKLIQVLLTGLGKN
;
A
#
# COMPACT_ATOMS: atom_id res chain seq x y z
N MET A 1 -2.27 -4.80 -5.03
CA MET A 1 -3.44 -3.89 -4.82
C MET A 1 -3.01 -2.65 -4.03
N ASP A 2 -3.80 -1.57 -4.05
CA ASP A 2 -3.47 -0.26 -3.44
C ASP A 2 -3.72 -0.15 -1.92
N GLY A 3 -4.14 -1.21 -1.26
CA GLY A 3 -4.33 -1.26 0.20
C GLY A 3 -5.62 -0.61 0.71
N ARG A 4 -6.64 -0.41 -0.11
CA ARG A 4 -7.94 0.09 0.34
C ARG A 4 -8.54 -0.84 1.41
N ARG A 5 -9.10 -0.23 2.45
CA ARG A 5 -9.73 -0.97 3.56
C ARG A 5 -10.82 -1.91 3.03
N GLY A 6 -10.88 -3.13 3.59
CA GLY A 6 -11.87 -4.15 3.23
C GLY A 6 -11.46 -5.06 2.06
N ILE A 7 -10.62 -4.62 1.12
CA ILE A 7 -10.21 -5.47 -0.02
C ILE A 7 -9.46 -6.74 0.46
N PRO A 8 -8.47 -6.68 1.37
CA PRO A 8 -7.81 -7.88 1.86
C PRO A 8 -8.77 -8.87 2.54
N ALA A 9 -9.83 -8.36 3.18
CA ALA A 9 -10.84 -9.23 3.83
C ALA A 9 -11.68 -10.02 2.82
N VAL A 10 -12.00 -9.42 1.66
CA VAL A 10 -12.72 -10.10 0.56
C VAL A 10 -11.86 -11.20 -0.06
N PHE A 11 -10.55 -10.98 -0.15
CA PHE A 11 -9.60 -11.90 -0.78
C PHE A 11 -8.82 -12.78 0.20
N LYS A 12 -9.38 -13.07 1.40
CA LYS A 12 -8.73 -13.90 2.44
C LYS A 12 -8.25 -15.28 1.96
N ARG A 13 -8.90 -15.84 0.93
CA ARG A 13 -8.57 -17.16 0.36
C ARG A 13 -7.50 -17.10 -0.73
N TYR A 14 -7.02 -15.92 -1.07
CA TYR A 14 -6.08 -15.69 -2.16
C TYR A 14 -4.79 -15.08 -1.63
N ILE A 15 -3.69 -15.33 -2.34
CA ILE A 15 -2.43 -14.65 -2.08
C ILE A 15 -2.59 -13.19 -2.51
N VAL A 16 -2.43 -12.28 -1.56
CA VAL A 16 -2.60 -10.85 -1.76
C VAL A 16 -1.24 -10.16 -1.71
N GLN A 17 -0.86 -9.48 -2.78
CA GLN A 17 0.29 -8.57 -2.80
C GLN A 17 -0.18 -7.13 -2.72
N LEU A 18 0.24 -6.41 -1.69
CA LEU A 18 0.09 -4.95 -1.64
C LEU A 18 1.10 -4.28 -2.57
N CYS A 19 0.66 -3.27 -3.27
CA CYS A 19 1.57 -2.45 -4.09
C CYS A 19 2.55 -1.71 -3.20
N GLN A 20 3.83 -2.07 -3.29
CA GLN A 20 4.90 -1.47 -2.49
C GLN A 20 5.00 0.04 -2.72
N PHE A 21 4.79 0.52 -3.94
CA PHE A 21 4.77 1.94 -4.25
C PHE A 21 3.63 2.69 -3.53
N HIS A 22 2.39 2.18 -3.58
CA HIS A 22 1.27 2.81 -2.86
C HIS A 22 1.46 2.76 -1.35
N PHE A 23 2.02 1.67 -0.82
CA PHE A 23 2.38 1.58 0.59
C PHE A 23 3.41 2.66 0.95
N GLN A 24 4.51 2.80 0.19
CA GLN A 24 5.50 3.86 0.37
C GLN A 24 4.84 5.24 0.40
N GLN A 25 4.00 5.55 -0.59
CA GLN A 25 3.30 6.83 -0.65
C GLN A 25 2.41 7.06 0.58
N SER A 26 1.76 6.01 1.09
CA SER A 26 0.90 6.10 2.27
C SER A 26 1.68 6.45 3.54
N ILE A 27 2.90 5.91 3.70
CA ILE A 27 3.79 6.25 4.81
C ILE A 27 4.33 7.68 4.66
N LEU A 28 4.80 8.04 3.46
CA LEU A 28 5.32 9.39 3.19
C LEU A 28 4.28 10.50 3.46
N LYS A 29 3.01 10.25 3.17
CA LYS A 29 1.92 11.20 3.49
C LYS A 29 1.77 11.42 4.99
N LYS A 30 1.96 10.38 5.83
CA LYS A 30 1.84 10.47 7.29
C LYS A 30 3.06 11.10 7.95
N THR A 31 4.24 10.90 7.38
CA THR A 31 5.49 11.46 7.92
C THR A 31 5.77 12.90 7.51
N THR A 32 4.98 13.45 6.59
CA THR A 32 5.16 14.76 5.97
C THR A 32 6.47 14.92 5.17
N GLN A 33 6.62 16.02 4.44
CA GLN A 33 7.84 16.28 3.68
C GLN A 33 9.04 16.66 4.55
N ARG A 34 8.79 17.29 5.70
CA ARG A 34 9.81 17.73 6.67
C ARG A 34 9.41 17.26 8.06
N PRO A 35 9.63 15.98 8.39
CA PRO A 35 9.28 15.45 9.70
C PRO A 35 10.14 16.12 10.77
N LYS A 36 9.48 16.53 11.87
CA LYS A 36 10.17 17.16 13.02
C LYS A 36 10.58 16.12 14.06
N SER A 37 9.89 14.99 14.12
CA SER A 37 10.22 13.92 15.08
C SER A 37 11.24 12.95 14.49
N GLU A 38 12.09 12.39 15.34
CA GLU A 38 13.06 11.37 14.97
C GLU A 38 12.38 10.16 14.33
N LEU A 39 11.31 9.64 14.94
CA LEU A 39 10.52 8.53 14.37
C LEU A 39 9.98 8.89 12.98
N GLY A 40 9.53 10.12 12.77
CA GLY A 40 9.06 10.56 11.46
C GLY A 40 10.17 10.58 10.41
N MET A 41 11.40 10.97 10.80
CA MET A 41 12.58 10.92 9.91
C MET A 41 12.94 9.48 9.56
N LEU A 42 12.97 8.59 10.55
CA LEU A 42 13.25 7.16 10.35
C LEU A 42 12.21 6.50 9.45
N LEU A 43 10.91 6.70 9.71
CA LEU A 43 9.84 6.15 8.89
C LEU A 43 9.90 6.64 7.45
N LYS A 44 10.24 7.92 7.25
CA LYS A 44 10.45 8.47 5.90
C LYS A 44 11.64 7.83 5.19
N PHE A 45 12.75 7.63 5.90
CA PHE A 45 13.94 6.96 5.39
C PHE A 45 13.60 5.52 4.98
N ILE A 46 13.01 4.74 5.89
CA ILE A 46 12.57 3.36 5.64
C ILE A 46 11.67 3.27 4.42
N ALA A 47 10.63 4.13 4.36
CA ALA A 47 9.70 4.14 3.23
C ALA A 47 10.39 4.40 1.89
N LYS A 48 11.48 5.17 1.86
CA LYS A 48 12.23 5.43 0.62
C LYS A 48 13.18 4.31 0.25
N GLN A 49 13.81 3.67 1.25
CA GLN A 49 14.89 2.71 1.00
C GLN A 49 14.39 1.30 0.72
N PHE A 50 13.30 0.83 1.37
CA PHE A 50 12.91 -0.58 1.30
C PHE A 50 12.61 -1.07 -0.13
N ILE A 51 12.06 -0.21 -1.01
CA ILE A 51 11.86 -0.54 -2.43
C ILE A 51 13.17 -0.44 -3.21
N LYS A 52 13.93 0.64 -2.97
CA LYS A 52 15.16 0.92 -3.69
C LYS A 52 16.21 -0.18 -3.47
N GLU A 53 16.35 -0.60 -2.23
CA GLU A 53 17.35 -1.60 -1.81
C GLU A 53 16.79 -3.03 -1.78
N ARG A 54 15.53 -3.23 -2.20
CA ARG A 54 14.87 -4.53 -2.25
C ARG A 54 14.99 -5.32 -0.93
N TRP A 55 14.63 -4.65 0.18
CA TRP A 55 14.70 -5.29 1.50
C TRP A 55 13.87 -6.57 1.57
N SER A 56 14.37 -7.54 2.34
CA SER A 56 13.62 -8.76 2.64
C SER A 56 12.52 -8.51 3.66
N ARG A 57 11.60 -9.47 3.79
CA ARG A 57 10.56 -9.45 4.82
C ARG A 57 11.18 -9.43 6.22
N GLU A 58 12.20 -10.26 6.45
CA GLU A 58 12.86 -10.43 7.73
C GLU A 58 13.48 -9.13 8.20
N LEU A 59 14.29 -8.48 7.36
CA LEU A 59 14.89 -7.18 7.66
C LEU A 59 13.82 -6.11 7.97
N PHE A 60 12.76 -6.07 7.18
CA PHE A 60 11.69 -5.09 7.40
C PHE A 60 10.93 -5.36 8.72
N THR A 61 10.74 -6.64 9.07
CA THR A 61 10.10 -7.06 10.33
C THR A 61 10.96 -6.66 11.52
N GLU A 62 12.26 -6.96 11.49
CA GLU A 62 13.22 -6.61 12.54
C GLU A 62 13.24 -5.08 12.80
N ILE A 63 13.31 -4.30 11.73
CA ILE A 63 13.26 -2.84 11.81
C ILE A 63 11.93 -2.39 12.44
N TYR A 64 10.80 -2.96 12.01
CA TYR A 64 9.50 -2.61 12.58
C TYR A 64 9.42 -2.93 14.07
N GLU A 65 9.89 -4.11 14.50
CA GLU A 65 9.89 -4.53 15.90
C GLU A 65 10.77 -3.62 16.75
N THR A 66 11.99 -3.32 16.28
CA THR A 66 12.91 -2.38 16.93
C THR A 66 12.27 -1.01 17.13
N LEU A 67 11.65 -0.44 16.09
CA LEU A 67 10.95 0.83 16.21
C LEU A 67 9.75 0.75 17.16
N SER A 68 9.02 -0.36 17.14
CA SER A 68 7.83 -0.56 18.00
C SER A 68 8.20 -0.58 19.48
N ILE A 69 9.37 -1.15 19.82
CA ILE A 69 9.88 -1.21 21.20
C ILE A 69 10.42 0.17 21.61
N ASN A 70 11.33 0.74 20.83
CA ASN A 70 12.05 1.94 21.18
C ASN A 70 11.16 3.17 21.27
N TYR A 71 10.14 3.27 20.40
CA TYR A 71 9.24 4.42 20.35
C TYR A 71 7.88 4.16 21.02
N LYS A 72 7.72 3.07 21.77
CA LYS A 72 6.47 2.77 22.47
C LYS A 72 6.04 3.92 23.40
N PRO A 73 6.89 4.45 24.30
CA PRO A 73 6.50 5.55 25.18
C PRO A 73 6.04 6.80 24.39
N TYR A 74 6.79 7.20 23.37
CA TYR A 74 6.45 8.29 22.47
C TYR A 74 5.09 8.09 21.77
N LEU A 75 4.83 6.89 21.27
CA LEU A 75 3.58 6.56 20.60
C LEU A 75 2.37 6.49 21.54
N GLU A 76 2.59 6.22 22.83
CA GLU A 76 1.54 6.13 23.84
C GLU A 76 1.30 7.43 24.58
N GLU A 77 2.07 8.47 24.30
CA GLU A 77 1.94 9.79 24.89
C GLU A 77 0.55 10.40 24.62
N LYS A 78 -0.10 10.87 25.66
CA LYS A 78 -1.44 11.47 25.62
C LYS A 78 -1.41 12.87 26.21
N ASN A 79 -2.30 13.73 25.74
CA ASN A 79 -2.56 15.03 26.33
C ASN A 79 -3.50 14.91 27.56
N GLU A 80 -3.75 16.05 28.23
CA GLU A 80 -4.66 16.15 29.38
C GLU A 80 -6.09 15.62 29.12
N GLN A 81 -6.52 15.59 27.84
CA GLN A 81 -7.82 15.10 27.41
C GLN A 81 -7.79 13.61 26.98
N GLU A 82 -6.77 12.87 27.40
CA GLU A 82 -6.58 11.45 27.05
C GLU A 82 -6.44 11.16 25.53
N ASN A 83 -6.19 12.18 24.70
CA ASN A 83 -5.98 11.98 23.28
C ASN A 83 -4.50 11.74 22.97
N TYR A 84 -4.21 10.78 22.10
CA TYR A 84 -2.83 10.58 21.64
C TYR A 84 -2.28 11.80 20.92
N ILE A 85 -1.10 12.26 21.32
CA ILE A 85 -0.43 13.43 20.74
C ILE A 85 0.10 13.08 19.34
N HIS A 86 0.71 11.91 19.17
CA HIS A 86 1.40 11.49 17.95
C HIS A 86 0.53 10.62 17.03
N LYS A 87 -0.70 11.08 16.71
CA LYS A 87 -1.71 10.31 15.95
C LYS A 87 -1.20 9.82 14.59
N GLU A 88 -0.47 10.66 13.85
CA GLU A 88 0.06 10.32 12.51
C GLU A 88 1.14 9.25 12.60
N MET A 89 2.05 9.34 13.55
CA MET A 89 3.11 8.34 13.75
C MET A 89 2.52 7.00 14.21
N ARG A 90 1.53 7.02 15.11
CA ARG A 90 0.76 5.81 15.47
C ARG A 90 0.09 5.18 14.26
N THR A 91 -0.52 6.00 13.41
CA THR A 91 -1.20 5.52 12.20
C THR A 91 -0.18 4.96 11.20
N ALA A 92 0.99 5.57 11.07
CA ALA A 92 2.07 5.07 10.24
C ALA A 92 2.56 3.70 10.75
N MET A 93 2.89 3.57 12.04
CA MET A 93 3.33 2.31 12.65
C MET A 93 2.27 1.20 12.53
N ARG A 94 0.99 1.53 12.74
CA ARG A 94 -0.12 0.57 12.51
C ARG A 94 -0.19 0.14 11.05
N SER A 95 0.03 1.04 10.11
CA SER A 95 0.04 0.71 8.68
C SER A 95 1.20 -0.23 8.32
N LEU A 96 2.39 -0.05 8.91
CA LEU A 96 3.48 -1.00 8.74
C LEU A 96 3.05 -2.39 9.20
N LYS A 97 2.56 -2.51 10.44
CA LYS A 97 2.13 -3.79 11.02
C LYS A 97 1.08 -4.51 10.16
N THR A 98 0.04 -3.78 9.78
CA THR A 98 -1.10 -4.39 9.06
C THR A 98 -0.79 -4.74 7.61
N SER A 99 0.17 -4.03 7.00
CA SER A 99 0.56 -4.27 5.60
C SER A 99 1.62 -5.37 5.45
N LEU A 100 2.42 -5.60 6.46
CA LEU A 100 3.57 -6.50 6.43
C LEU A 100 3.24 -7.91 5.91
N PRO A 101 2.13 -8.58 6.32
CA PRO A 101 1.80 -9.90 5.81
C PRO A 101 1.61 -9.98 4.30
N CYS A 102 1.18 -8.88 3.66
CA CYS A 102 0.88 -8.84 2.23
C CYS A 102 1.86 -7.99 1.42
N LEU A 103 2.89 -7.44 2.04
CA LEU A 103 3.82 -6.51 1.37
C LEU A 103 4.93 -7.23 0.59
N PHE A 104 5.24 -8.46 0.99
CA PHE A 104 6.34 -9.27 0.45
C PHE A 104 5.88 -10.59 -0.17
N SER A 105 4.59 -10.73 -0.50
CA SER A 105 4.06 -11.95 -1.12
C SER A 105 4.74 -12.30 -2.45
N ASN A 106 5.26 -11.31 -3.17
CA ASN A 106 6.07 -11.51 -4.37
C ASN A 106 7.40 -12.24 -4.10
N LEU A 107 7.96 -12.11 -2.90
CA LEU A 107 9.17 -12.82 -2.47
C LEU A 107 8.84 -14.18 -1.87
N ASP A 108 7.72 -14.28 -1.13
CA ASP A 108 7.26 -15.53 -0.53
C ASP A 108 6.82 -16.57 -1.57
N TYR A 109 6.32 -16.11 -2.73
CA TYR A 109 5.78 -16.95 -3.80
C TYR A 109 6.42 -16.62 -5.16
N PRO A 110 7.75 -16.83 -5.31
CA PRO A 110 8.48 -16.44 -6.53
C PRO A 110 7.97 -17.15 -7.79
N GLN A 111 7.44 -18.37 -7.64
CA GLN A 111 6.86 -19.16 -8.74
C GLN A 111 5.63 -18.50 -9.38
N LEU A 112 4.96 -17.58 -8.68
CA LEU A 112 3.77 -16.89 -9.20
C LEU A 112 4.11 -15.63 -9.98
N ASN A 113 5.38 -15.20 -10.03
CA ASN A 113 5.84 -13.99 -10.70
C ASN A 113 4.98 -12.76 -10.38
N ILE A 114 4.57 -12.62 -9.11
CA ILE A 114 3.70 -11.52 -8.66
C ILE A 114 4.48 -10.21 -8.73
N PRO A 115 4.01 -9.17 -9.45
CA PRO A 115 4.68 -7.88 -9.46
C PRO A 115 4.56 -7.19 -8.09
N ASN A 116 5.63 -6.57 -7.62
CA ASN A 116 5.65 -5.84 -6.35
C ASN A 116 4.93 -4.48 -6.43
N THR A 117 4.64 -3.98 -7.64
CA THR A 117 3.92 -2.71 -7.86
C THR A 117 2.79 -2.89 -8.87
N THR A 118 1.80 -2.01 -8.81
CA THR A 118 0.70 -1.91 -9.77
C THR A 118 0.87 -0.77 -10.77
N ASN A 119 2.07 -0.18 -10.85
CA ASN A 119 2.31 1.00 -11.68
C ASN A 119 1.93 0.80 -13.15
N HIS A 120 2.17 -0.39 -13.72
CA HIS A 120 1.77 -0.71 -15.09
C HIS A 120 0.24 -0.75 -15.26
N ILE A 121 -0.51 -1.13 -14.22
CA ILE A 121 -1.97 -1.10 -14.23
C ILE A 121 -2.46 0.34 -14.07
N ASP A 122 -1.87 1.08 -13.13
CA ASP A 122 -2.27 2.46 -12.81
C ASP A 122 -1.92 3.43 -13.93
N GLY A 123 -0.78 3.26 -14.60
CA GLY A 123 -0.34 4.08 -15.74
C GLY A 123 -0.84 3.61 -17.11
N GLY A 124 -1.13 2.31 -17.27
CA GLY A 124 -1.49 1.70 -18.54
C GLY A 124 -2.98 1.35 -18.68
N VAL A 125 -3.47 0.46 -17.82
CA VAL A 125 -4.82 -0.11 -17.92
C VAL A 125 -5.89 0.85 -17.35
N ASN A 126 -5.66 1.39 -16.17
CA ASN A 126 -6.63 2.25 -15.49
C ASN A 126 -7.01 3.53 -16.25
N PRO A 127 -6.08 4.28 -16.89
CA PRO A 127 -6.44 5.41 -17.72
C PRO A 127 -7.35 5.02 -18.87
N LYS A 128 -7.07 3.92 -19.58
CA LYS A 128 -7.90 3.42 -20.69
C LYS A 128 -9.30 3.04 -20.23
N LEU A 129 -9.41 2.36 -19.05
CA LEU A 129 -10.72 2.05 -18.44
C LEU A 129 -11.50 3.30 -18.06
N LYS A 130 -10.85 4.28 -17.45
CA LYS A 130 -11.47 5.56 -17.08
C LYS A 130 -11.96 6.34 -18.30
N GLU A 131 -11.15 6.37 -19.34
CA GLU A 131 -11.50 7.00 -20.61
C GLU A 131 -12.70 6.31 -21.26
N LEU A 132 -12.68 4.98 -21.33
CA LEU A 132 -13.80 4.19 -21.85
C LEU A 132 -15.10 4.50 -21.11
N VAL A 133 -15.09 4.45 -19.77
CA VAL A 133 -16.26 4.74 -18.94
C VAL A 133 -16.70 6.19 -19.11
N ARG A 134 -15.78 7.14 -19.22
CA ARG A 134 -16.07 8.56 -19.42
C ARG A 134 -16.74 8.81 -20.77
N ASN A 135 -16.27 8.21 -21.85
CA ASN A 135 -16.79 8.38 -23.20
C ASN A 135 -18.18 7.75 -23.36
N HIS A 136 -18.52 6.80 -22.47
CA HIS A 136 -19.79 6.08 -22.50
C HIS A 136 -20.66 6.32 -21.26
N ARG A 137 -20.69 7.54 -20.72
CA ARG A 137 -21.39 7.90 -19.46
C ARG A 137 -22.88 7.56 -19.43
N GLY A 138 -23.58 7.58 -20.57
CA GLY A 138 -24.99 7.23 -20.68
C GLY A 138 -25.30 5.75 -20.84
N MET A 139 -24.27 4.88 -20.84
CA MET A 139 -24.44 3.45 -21.08
C MET A 139 -25.05 2.74 -19.87
N LYS A 140 -26.04 1.85 -20.11
CA LYS A 140 -26.59 0.96 -19.08
C LYS A 140 -25.48 0.08 -18.46
N LEU A 141 -25.58 -0.20 -17.16
CA LEU A 141 -24.57 -0.92 -16.37
C LEU A 141 -24.11 -2.23 -17.07
N GLN A 142 -25.06 -3.06 -17.50
CA GLN A 142 -24.76 -4.35 -18.16
C GLN A 142 -23.93 -4.20 -19.45
N ARG A 143 -24.20 -3.16 -20.26
CA ARG A 143 -23.40 -2.89 -21.47
C ARG A 143 -22.02 -2.38 -21.12
N ARG A 144 -21.91 -1.55 -20.08
CA ARG A 144 -20.62 -1.05 -19.58
C ARG A 144 -19.74 -2.20 -19.09
N ASP A 145 -20.30 -3.14 -18.34
CA ASP A 145 -19.56 -4.29 -17.83
C ASP A 145 -19.05 -5.19 -18.97
N LYS A 146 -19.86 -5.46 -20.00
CA LYS A 146 -19.43 -6.15 -21.21
C LYS A 146 -18.30 -5.43 -21.94
N LEU A 147 -18.39 -4.12 -22.06
CA LEU A 147 -17.36 -3.28 -22.72
C LEU A 147 -16.02 -3.33 -21.94
N ILE A 148 -16.08 -3.28 -20.61
CA ILE A 148 -14.91 -3.43 -19.74
C ILE A 148 -14.30 -4.83 -19.90
N GLN A 149 -15.12 -5.90 -19.95
CA GLN A 149 -14.64 -7.26 -20.17
C GLN A 149 -13.92 -7.40 -21.51
N VAL A 150 -14.49 -6.88 -22.59
CA VAL A 150 -13.86 -6.90 -23.92
C VAL A 150 -12.50 -6.19 -23.92
N LEU A 151 -12.40 -4.99 -23.28
CA LEU A 151 -11.14 -4.27 -23.16
C LEU A 151 -10.10 -5.10 -22.40
N LEU A 152 -10.47 -5.67 -21.25
CA LEU A 152 -9.54 -6.46 -20.43
C LEU A 152 -9.07 -7.72 -21.14
N THR A 153 -9.96 -8.40 -21.87
CA THR A 153 -9.62 -9.58 -22.66
C THR A 153 -8.68 -9.24 -23.82
N GLY A 154 -8.87 -8.07 -24.45
CA GLY A 154 -7.98 -7.58 -25.50
C GLY A 154 -6.57 -7.21 -24.99
N LEU A 155 -6.46 -6.68 -23.78
CA LEU A 155 -5.17 -6.33 -23.15
C LEU A 155 -4.36 -7.56 -22.68
N GLY A 156 -5.00 -8.70 -22.46
CA GLY A 156 -4.32 -9.94 -22.05
C GLY A 156 -3.77 -10.79 -23.21
N LYS A 157 -3.91 -10.35 -24.46
CA LYS A 157 -3.47 -11.08 -25.66
C LYS A 157 -2.17 -10.53 -26.28
N ASN A 158 -1.50 -9.55 -25.64
CA ASN A 158 -0.22 -8.99 -26.13
C ASN A 158 0.92 -9.38 -25.20
#